data_a61863ae4b4260670bb89d28d81546c8
#
_entry.id   a61863ae4b4260670bb89d28d81546c8
#
_cell.length_a   1.000
_cell.length_b   1.000
_cell.length_c   1.000
_cell.angle_alpha   90.00
_cell.angle_beta   90.00
_cell.angle_gamma   90.00
#
_symmetry.space_group_name_H-M   'P 1'
#
loop_
_entity.id
_entity.type
_entity.pdbx_description
1 polymer ?
#
loop_
_entity_poly.entity_id
_entity_poly.type
_entity_poly.pdbx_seq_one_letter_code
_entity_poly.pdbx_strand_id
1 'polypeptide(L)'
;MISKYRRTINKEEELSNFWPTFTDLLATVLMVVIMFLISSESMVGGVEQGIANSINESVKQTLKENCIPVEIDEANGDVTFGEAAFFDTDSYELKEEAKEMLKIFIPKYAETIYKDYGEHVSKIVVEGHTDDVGTYIYNLDLSQKRAFSVVNYIVSEEIGEYKYKDKLTEDIIAIGRSEAETIKDKEGNIERDKSRRVEIKYEVNINNEKDA
;
A
#
# COMPACT_ATOMS: atom_id res chain seq x y z
N MET A 1 20.43 -17.51 73.13
CA MET A 1 19.87 -16.28 72.54
C MET A 1 20.63 -15.83 71.25
N ILE A 2 21.94 -15.90 71.21
CA ILE A 2 22.79 -15.47 70.11
C ILE A 2 22.62 -16.28 68.79
N SER A 3 22.34 -17.59 68.91
CA SER A 3 22.14 -18.47 67.72
C SER A 3 20.87 -18.15 66.87
N LYS A 4 19.82 -17.70 67.55
CA LYS A 4 18.53 -17.35 66.88
C LYS A 4 18.66 -16.01 66.13
N TYR A 5 19.46 -15.09 66.66
CA TYR A 5 19.72 -13.76 66.04
C TYR A 5 20.58 -13.89 64.76
N ARG A 6 21.61 -14.77 64.79
CA ARG A 6 22.49 -15.02 63.64
C ARG A 6 21.72 -15.67 62.47
N ARG A 7 20.71 -16.49 62.75
CA ARG A 7 19.86 -17.13 61.72
C ARG A 7 18.93 -16.12 61.02
N THR A 8 18.48 -15.11 61.71
CA THR A 8 17.59 -14.06 61.18
C THR A 8 18.39 -13.12 60.24
N ILE A 9 19.60 -12.72 60.67
CA ILE A 9 20.47 -11.83 59.87
C ILE A 9 20.91 -12.50 58.55
N ASN A 10 21.29 -13.78 58.59
CA ASN A 10 21.66 -14.51 57.37
C ASN A 10 20.47 -14.65 56.41
N LYS A 11 19.22 -14.75 56.89
CA LYS A 11 18.02 -14.87 56.09
C LYS A 11 17.63 -13.53 55.44
N GLU A 12 17.90 -12.41 56.10
CA GLU A 12 17.69 -11.08 55.56
C GLU A 12 18.76 -10.72 54.50
N GLU A 13 20.01 -11.15 54.68
CA GLU A 13 21.10 -10.98 53.69
C GLU A 13 20.83 -11.85 52.44
N GLU A 14 20.36 -13.08 52.56
CA GLU A 14 19.97 -13.93 51.44
C GLU A 14 18.82 -13.34 50.66
N LEU A 15 17.80 -12.78 51.32
CA LEU A 15 16.67 -12.12 50.71
C LEU A 15 17.05 -10.80 50.03
N SER A 16 18.00 -10.03 50.64
CA SER A 16 18.46 -8.76 50.07
C SER A 16 19.24 -8.95 48.75
N ASN A 17 19.95 -10.08 48.59
CA ASN A 17 20.68 -10.42 47.39
C ASN A 17 19.84 -11.11 46.31
N PHE A 18 18.68 -11.65 46.66
CA PHE A 18 17.77 -12.32 45.73
C PHE A 18 17.14 -11.32 44.75
N TRP A 19 16.63 -10.18 45.23
CA TRP A 19 15.92 -9.21 44.42
C TRP A 19 16.79 -8.57 43.32
N PRO A 20 18.04 -8.12 43.56
CA PRO A 20 18.88 -7.61 42.49
C PRO A 20 19.17 -8.64 41.40
N THR A 21 19.44 -9.90 41.80
CA THR A 21 19.72 -10.98 40.84
C THR A 21 18.44 -11.35 40.00
N PHE A 22 17.30 -11.33 40.65
CA PHE A 22 16.02 -11.59 39.97
C PHE A 22 15.63 -10.48 39.01
N THR A 23 15.83 -9.21 39.39
CA THR A 23 15.59 -8.06 38.50
C THR A 23 16.54 -8.03 37.30
N ASP A 24 17.78 -8.41 37.48
CA ASP A 24 18.79 -8.52 36.41
C ASP A 24 18.39 -9.65 35.42
N LEU A 25 17.97 -10.81 35.95
CA LEU A 25 17.45 -11.89 35.11
C LEU A 25 16.21 -11.46 34.31
N LEU A 26 15.26 -10.76 34.94
CA LEU A 26 14.08 -10.25 34.25
C LEU A 26 14.43 -9.21 33.19
N ALA A 27 15.37 -8.31 33.50
CA ALA A 27 15.83 -7.29 32.57
C ALA A 27 16.52 -7.91 31.34
N THR A 28 17.34 -8.94 31.54
CA THR A 28 18.00 -9.64 30.44
C THR A 28 17.00 -10.41 29.57
N VAL A 29 16.04 -11.11 30.15
CA VAL A 29 14.98 -11.80 29.42
C VAL A 29 14.12 -10.80 28.63
N LEU A 30 13.74 -9.68 29.24
CA LEU A 30 12.98 -8.63 28.56
C LEU A 30 13.75 -8.04 27.38
N MET A 31 15.05 -7.79 27.56
CA MET A 31 15.91 -7.28 26.49
C MET A 31 16.00 -8.25 25.32
N VAL A 32 16.14 -9.55 25.59
CA VAL A 32 16.16 -10.59 24.54
C VAL A 32 14.83 -10.66 23.80
N VAL A 33 13.70 -10.59 24.52
CA VAL A 33 12.35 -10.57 23.91
C VAL A 33 12.15 -9.33 23.04
N ILE A 34 12.57 -8.16 23.52
CA ILE A 34 12.47 -6.90 22.74
C ILE A 34 13.37 -7.00 21.48
N MET A 35 14.59 -7.48 21.59
CA MET A 35 15.46 -7.68 20.43
C MET A 35 14.86 -8.68 19.42
N PHE A 36 14.24 -9.75 19.89
CA PHE A 36 13.56 -10.71 19.03
C PHE A 36 12.39 -10.08 18.31
N LEU A 37 11.54 -9.29 18.98
CA LEU A 37 10.41 -8.59 18.38
C LEU A 37 10.88 -7.60 17.32
N ILE A 38 11.88 -6.76 17.62
CA ILE A 38 12.43 -5.81 16.64
C ILE A 38 13.02 -6.54 15.42
N SER A 39 13.71 -7.66 15.65
CA SER A 39 14.29 -8.45 14.56
C SER A 39 13.24 -9.10 13.68
N SER A 40 12.13 -9.58 14.27
CA SER A 40 11.03 -10.17 13.51
C SER A 40 10.29 -9.16 12.64
N GLU A 41 10.02 -7.95 13.16
CA GLU A 41 9.41 -6.86 12.37
C GLU A 41 10.30 -6.43 11.19
N SER A 42 11.61 -6.31 11.41
CA SER A 42 12.57 -5.98 10.36
C SER A 42 12.64 -7.05 9.26
N MET A 43 12.51 -8.31 9.60
CA MET A 43 12.54 -9.41 8.63
C MET A 43 11.27 -9.41 7.76
N VAL A 44 10.11 -9.22 8.35
CA VAL A 44 8.81 -9.14 7.64
C VAL A 44 8.81 -7.96 6.66
N GLY A 45 9.18 -6.76 7.11
CA GLY A 45 9.25 -5.58 6.25
C GLY A 45 10.23 -5.72 5.08
N GLY A 46 11.32 -6.47 5.25
CA GLY A 46 12.29 -6.74 4.18
C GLY A 46 11.73 -7.65 3.08
N VAL A 47 10.91 -8.62 3.42
CA VAL A 47 10.23 -9.51 2.45
C VAL A 47 9.17 -8.76 1.66
N GLU A 48 8.35 -7.97 2.34
CA GLU A 48 7.34 -7.08 1.72
C GLU A 48 7.97 -6.17 0.67
N GLN A 49 9.03 -5.47 1.06
CA GLN A 49 9.75 -4.58 0.16
C GLN A 49 10.37 -5.33 -1.04
N GLY A 50 10.87 -6.53 -0.82
CA GLY A 50 11.41 -7.37 -1.88
C GLY A 50 10.36 -7.76 -2.92
N ILE A 51 9.17 -8.17 -2.49
CA ILE A 51 8.04 -8.50 -3.35
C ILE A 51 7.57 -7.26 -4.10
N ALA A 52 7.36 -6.14 -3.41
CA ALA A 52 6.96 -4.88 -4.02
C ALA A 52 7.93 -4.43 -5.12
N ASN A 53 9.23 -4.47 -4.85
CA ASN A 53 10.26 -4.14 -5.86
C ASN A 53 10.19 -5.06 -7.09
N SER A 54 9.94 -6.36 -6.88
CA SER A 54 9.81 -7.32 -7.99
C SER A 54 8.57 -7.04 -8.83
N ILE A 55 7.44 -6.72 -8.22
CA ILE A 55 6.21 -6.32 -8.90
C ILE A 55 6.46 -5.04 -9.72
N ASN A 56 7.07 -4.02 -9.11
CA ASN A 56 7.36 -2.74 -9.76
C ASN A 56 8.20 -2.93 -11.03
N GLU A 57 9.27 -3.70 -10.96
CA GLU A 57 10.10 -3.97 -12.14
C GLU A 57 9.33 -4.75 -13.22
N SER A 58 8.49 -5.70 -12.84
CA SER A 58 7.66 -6.47 -13.78
C SER A 58 6.60 -5.59 -14.46
N VAL A 59 5.95 -4.70 -13.71
CA VAL A 59 4.99 -3.73 -14.25
C VAL A 59 5.68 -2.75 -15.20
N LYS A 60 6.83 -2.18 -14.81
CA LYS A 60 7.64 -1.30 -15.66
C LYS A 60 8.02 -1.97 -16.98
N GLN A 61 8.50 -3.21 -16.90
CA GLN A 61 8.89 -3.96 -18.09
C GLN A 61 7.69 -4.18 -19.01
N THR A 62 6.55 -4.62 -18.46
CA THR A 62 5.32 -4.85 -19.22
C THR A 62 4.83 -3.59 -19.91
N LEU A 63 4.88 -2.44 -19.25
CA LEU A 63 4.46 -1.17 -19.82
C LEU A 63 5.39 -0.70 -20.95
N LYS A 64 6.70 -0.85 -20.78
CA LYS A 64 7.71 -0.54 -21.82
C LYS A 64 7.54 -1.42 -23.05
N GLU A 65 7.39 -2.73 -22.87
CA GLU A 65 7.24 -3.71 -23.95
C GLU A 65 5.97 -3.48 -24.79
N ASN A 66 4.91 -3.00 -24.17
CA ASN A 66 3.63 -2.73 -24.82
C ASN A 66 3.47 -1.27 -25.27
N CYS A 67 4.50 -0.42 -25.08
CA CYS A 67 4.49 1.01 -25.44
C CYS A 67 3.29 1.77 -24.83
N ILE A 68 2.90 1.46 -23.60
CA ILE A 68 1.77 2.10 -22.92
C ILE A 68 2.25 3.43 -22.33
N PRO A 69 1.68 4.58 -22.73
CA PRO A 69 2.15 5.90 -22.32
C PRO A 69 1.58 6.29 -20.95
N VAL A 70 2.14 5.72 -19.88
CA VAL A 70 1.76 6.01 -18.50
C VAL A 70 2.99 6.37 -17.68
N GLU A 71 2.79 7.17 -16.64
CA GLU A 71 3.84 7.44 -15.67
C GLU A 71 3.78 6.39 -14.56
N ILE A 72 4.95 5.92 -14.13
CA ILE A 72 5.09 4.99 -13.01
C ILE A 72 5.93 5.68 -11.96
N ASP A 73 5.45 5.70 -10.73
CA ASP A 73 6.28 6.08 -9.60
C ASP A 73 7.33 5.00 -9.35
N GLU A 74 8.60 5.39 -9.44
CA GLU A 74 9.72 4.45 -9.31
C GLU A 74 9.89 3.90 -7.89
N ALA A 75 9.35 4.57 -6.90
CA ALA A 75 9.51 4.20 -5.51
C ALA A 75 8.51 3.12 -5.06
N ASN A 76 7.25 3.23 -5.52
CA ASN A 76 6.14 2.38 -5.05
C ASN A 76 5.43 1.59 -6.16
N GLY A 77 5.73 1.90 -7.46
CA GLY A 77 5.15 1.23 -8.60
C GLY A 77 3.73 1.66 -8.95
N ASP A 78 3.27 2.76 -8.37
CA ASP A 78 1.96 3.32 -8.68
C ASP A 78 1.91 3.78 -10.12
N VAL A 79 0.84 3.42 -10.80
CA VAL A 79 0.63 3.80 -12.21
C VAL A 79 -0.27 5.03 -12.24
N THR A 80 0.25 6.13 -12.77
CA THR A 80 -0.42 7.43 -12.77
C THR A 80 -0.92 7.80 -14.15
N PHE A 81 -2.18 8.26 -14.20
CA PHE A 81 -2.84 8.79 -15.39
C PHE A 81 -3.30 10.23 -15.14
N GLY A 82 -2.84 11.15 -15.96
CA GLY A 82 -3.29 12.54 -15.87
C GLY A 82 -4.79 12.68 -16.18
N GLU A 83 -5.48 13.55 -15.44
CA GLU A 83 -6.93 13.77 -15.59
C GLU A 83 -7.34 14.06 -17.03
N ALA A 84 -6.60 14.95 -17.72
CA ALA A 84 -6.94 15.38 -19.07
C ALA A 84 -7.02 14.23 -20.09
N ALA A 85 -6.33 13.13 -19.86
CA ALA A 85 -6.40 11.93 -20.68
C ALA A 85 -7.67 11.10 -20.40
N PHE A 86 -8.23 11.20 -19.19
CA PHE A 86 -9.33 10.36 -18.74
C PHE A 86 -10.69 11.04 -18.74
N PHE A 87 -10.74 12.34 -18.40
CA PHE A 87 -11.98 13.07 -18.16
C PHE A 87 -11.94 14.46 -18.80
N ASP A 88 -13.11 14.99 -19.09
CA ASP A 88 -13.27 16.41 -19.35
C ASP A 88 -13.28 17.22 -18.04
N THR A 89 -13.10 18.52 -18.13
CA THR A 89 -13.13 19.41 -16.97
C THR A 89 -14.45 19.27 -16.22
N ASP A 90 -14.37 19.13 -14.90
CA ASP A 90 -15.53 18.92 -13.99
C ASP A 90 -16.38 17.67 -14.31
N SER A 91 -15.86 16.75 -15.14
CA SER A 91 -16.52 15.50 -15.48
C SER A 91 -15.89 14.32 -14.76
N TYR A 92 -16.68 13.28 -14.59
CA TYR A 92 -16.27 11.94 -14.15
C TYR A 92 -16.61 10.86 -15.18
N GLU A 93 -17.11 11.26 -16.36
CA GLU A 93 -17.35 10.34 -17.47
C GLU A 93 -16.03 10.07 -18.20
N LEU A 94 -15.69 8.78 -18.38
CA LEU A 94 -14.47 8.38 -19.09
C LEU A 94 -14.59 8.74 -20.58
N LYS A 95 -13.54 9.36 -21.10
CA LYS A 95 -13.34 9.57 -22.53
C LYS A 95 -13.14 8.24 -23.25
N GLU A 96 -13.48 8.17 -24.53
CA GLU A 96 -13.26 6.95 -25.33
C GLU A 96 -11.79 6.59 -25.44
N GLU A 97 -10.89 7.60 -25.52
CA GLU A 97 -9.45 7.39 -25.53
C GLU A 97 -8.96 6.75 -24.23
N ALA A 98 -9.55 7.11 -23.09
CA ALA A 98 -9.24 6.51 -21.80
C ALA A 98 -9.72 5.05 -21.73
N LYS A 99 -10.90 4.76 -22.26
CA LYS A 99 -11.43 3.39 -22.35
C LYS A 99 -10.53 2.49 -23.19
N GLU A 100 -10.10 2.98 -24.35
CA GLU A 100 -9.18 2.23 -25.22
C GLU A 100 -7.81 2.00 -24.54
N MET A 101 -7.31 2.99 -23.82
CA MET A 101 -6.08 2.85 -23.03
C MET A 101 -6.23 1.79 -21.92
N LEU A 102 -7.29 1.86 -21.13
CA LEU A 102 -7.59 0.88 -20.08
C LEU A 102 -7.78 -0.54 -20.64
N LYS A 103 -8.40 -0.67 -21.80
CA LYS A 103 -8.61 -1.96 -22.48
C LYS A 103 -7.30 -2.64 -22.88
N ILE A 104 -6.27 -1.87 -23.17
CA ILE A 104 -4.93 -2.40 -23.46
C ILE A 104 -4.14 -2.63 -22.18
N PHE A 105 -4.21 -1.68 -21.25
CA PHE A 105 -3.41 -1.67 -20.02
C PHE A 105 -3.86 -2.73 -19.01
N ILE A 106 -5.16 -2.75 -18.67
CA ILE A 106 -5.68 -3.57 -17.54
C ILE A 106 -5.41 -5.06 -17.71
N PRO A 107 -5.63 -5.70 -18.88
CA PRO A 107 -5.31 -7.12 -19.04
C PRO A 107 -3.83 -7.45 -18.80
N LYS A 108 -2.93 -6.56 -19.25
CA LYS A 108 -1.48 -6.72 -19.06
C LYS A 108 -1.06 -6.51 -17.61
N TYR A 109 -1.63 -5.50 -16.98
CA TYR A 109 -1.40 -5.20 -15.56
C TYR A 109 -1.88 -6.36 -14.67
N ALA A 110 -3.09 -6.84 -14.89
CA ALA A 110 -3.65 -7.99 -14.15
C ALA A 110 -2.80 -9.26 -14.35
N GLU A 111 -2.38 -9.56 -15.60
CA GLU A 111 -1.51 -10.71 -15.85
C GLU A 111 -0.16 -10.58 -15.14
N THR A 112 0.45 -9.41 -15.17
CA THR A 112 1.75 -9.16 -14.51
C THR A 112 1.65 -9.37 -12.99
N ILE A 113 0.59 -8.85 -12.38
CA ILE A 113 0.40 -8.94 -10.92
C ILE A 113 0.00 -10.35 -10.50
N TYR A 114 -1.03 -10.92 -11.11
CA TYR A 114 -1.63 -12.15 -10.60
C TYR A 114 -0.92 -13.43 -11.03
N LYS A 115 -0.14 -13.40 -12.10
CA LYS A 115 0.57 -14.58 -12.58
C LYS A 115 1.61 -15.09 -11.58
N ASP A 116 2.43 -14.16 -11.08
CA ASP A 116 3.59 -14.51 -10.26
C ASP A 116 3.46 -14.03 -8.80
N TYR A 117 2.57 -13.07 -8.52
CA TYR A 117 2.44 -12.42 -7.21
C TYR A 117 1.02 -12.46 -6.62
N GLY A 118 0.08 -13.16 -7.25
CA GLY A 118 -1.34 -13.12 -6.87
C GLY A 118 -1.65 -13.58 -5.45
N GLU A 119 -0.77 -14.38 -4.82
CA GLU A 119 -0.91 -14.79 -3.42
C GLU A 119 -0.46 -13.68 -2.44
N HIS A 120 0.33 -12.72 -2.92
CA HIS A 120 0.88 -11.63 -2.11
C HIS A 120 0.12 -10.31 -2.30
N VAL A 121 -0.69 -10.18 -3.33
CA VAL A 121 -1.48 -8.97 -3.57
C VAL A 121 -2.85 -9.13 -2.93
N SER A 122 -3.18 -8.22 -2.02
CA SER A 122 -4.44 -8.21 -1.29
C SER A 122 -5.51 -7.34 -1.93
N LYS A 123 -5.10 -6.24 -2.57
CA LYS A 123 -6.01 -5.29 -3.21
C LYS A 123 -5.35 -4.58 -4.38
N ILE A 124 -6.20 -4.16 -5.32
CA ILE A 124 -5.89 -3.14 -6.33
C ILE A 124 -6.73 -1.91 -6.01
N VAL A 125 -6.07 -0.78 -5.80
CA VAL A 125 -6.69 0.46 -5.39
C VAL A 125 -6.66 1.44 -6.56
N VAL A 126 -7.81 1.96 -6.95
CA VAL A 126 -7.92 3.08 -7.90
C VAL A 126 -8.20 4.33 -7.10
N GLU A 127 -7.24 5.25 -7.08
CA GLU A 127 -7.36 6.51 -6.35
C GLU A 127 -7.59 7.68 -7.31
N GLY A 128 -8.59 8.50 -7.03
CA GLY A 128 -8.83 9.75 -7.73
C GLY A 128 -8.33 10.94 -6.89
N HIS A 129 -7.63 11.87 -7.53
CA HIS A 129 -7.08 13.06 -6.90
C HIS A 129 -7.56 14.32 -7.65
N THR A 130 -7.68 15.42 -6.91
CA THR A 130 -7.97 16.76 -7.45
C THR A 130 -6.84 17.72 -7.13
N ASP A 131 -6.91 18.92 -7.68
CA ASP A 131 -6.11 20.05 -7.21
C ASP A 131 -6.78 20.75 -6.01
N ASP A 132 -6.23 21.88 -5.62
CA ASP A 132 -6.68 22.75 -4.51
C ASP A 132 -7.81 23.74 -4.88
N VAL A 133 -8.40 23.61 -6.07
CA VAL A 133 -9.48 24.49 -6.52
C VAL A 133 -10.84 23.89 -6.14
N GLY A 134 -11.64 24.69 -5.43
CA GLY A 134 -12.97 24.28 -4.99
C GLY A 134 -13.04 24.02 -3.48
N THR A 135 -14.10 23.33 -3.03
CA THR A 135 -14.23 22.92 -1.63
C THR A 135 -13.81 21.46 -1.45
N TYR A 136 -13.27 21.14 -0.29
CA TYR A 136 -12.87 19.77 0.04
C TYR A 136 -13.95 18.73 -0.26
N ILE A 137 -15.21 19.02 0.12
CA ILE A 137 -16.34 18.10 -0.09
C ILE A 137 -16.65 17.93 -1.58
N TYR A 138 -16.60 19.00 -2.37
CA TYR A 138 -16.79 18.92 -3.83
C TYR A 138 -15.66 18.09 -4.47
N ASN A 139 -14.43 18.38 -4.09
CA ASN A 139 -13.25 17.66 -4.58
C ASN A 139 -13.27 16.17 -4.17
N LEU A 140 -13.74 15.86 -2.96
CA LEU A 140 -13.90 14.49 -2.50
C LEU A 140 -14.96 13.74 -3.31
N ASP A 141 -16.12 14.34 -3.54
CA ASP A 141 -17.19 13.74 -4.36
C ASP A 141 -16.71 13.51 -5.80
N LEU A 142 -16.07 14.50 -6.41
CA LEU A 142 -15.55 14.41 -7.78
C LEU A 142 -14.46 13.34 -7.91
N SER A 143 -13.47 13.33 -7.01
CA SER A 143 -12.39 12.33 -7.01
C SER A 143 -12.92 10.92 -6.79
N GLN A 144 -13.90 10.73 -5.89
CA GLN A 144 -14.55 9.45 -5.67
C GLN A 144 -15.32 8.96 -6.91
N LYS A 145 -16.08 9.83 -7.57
CA LYS A 145 -16.81 9.51 -8.80
C LYS A 145 -15.86 9.13 -9.93
N ARG A 146 -14.74 9.82 -10.07
CA ARG A 146 -13.71 9.51 -11.07
C ARG A 146 -13.08 8.14 -10.86
N ALA A 147 -12.63 7.85 -9.64
CA ALA A 147 -12.11 6.53 -9.28
C ALA A 147 -13.16 5.44 -9.54
N PHE A 148 -14.41 5.67 -9.15
CA PHE A 148 -15.51 4.74 -9.38
C PHE A 148 -15.78 4.51 -10.88
N SER A 149 -15.73 5.54 -11.72
CA SER A 149 -15.93 5.40 -13.16
C SER A 149 -14.88 4.53 -13.81
N VAL A 150 -13.60 4.64 -13.36
CA VAL A 150 -12.53 3.77 -13.82
C VAL A 150 -12.78 2.32 -13.38
N VAL A 151 -13.07 2.08 -12.10
CA VAL A 151 -13.39 0.73 -11.59
C VAL A 151 -14.60 0.15 -12.30
N ASN A 152 -15.67 0.92 -12.44
CA ASN A 152 -16.89 0.47 -13.14
C ASN A 152 -16.60 0.02 -14.57
N TYR A 153 -15.76 0.74 -15.31
CA TYR A 153 -15.35 0.33 -16.65
C TYR A 153 -14.50 -0.96 -16.62
N ILE A 154 -13.55 -1.06 -15.70
CA ILE A 154 -12.66 -2.24 -15.57
C ILE A 154 -13.44 -3.53 -15.29
N VAL A 155 -14.50 -3.46 -14.48
CA VAL A 155 -15.31 -4.65 -14.13
C VAL A 155 -16.47 -4.90 -15.10
N SER A 156 -16.79 -3.93 -15.98
CA SER A 156 -17.90 -4.02 -16.93
C SER A 156 -17.63 -5.03 -18.06
N GLU A 157 -18.68 -5.32 -18.84
CA GLU A 157 -18.55 -6.11 -20.07
C GLU A 157 -17.91 -5.31 -21.21
N GLU A 158 -17.89 -3.96 -21.15
CA GLU A 158 -17.35 -3.09 -22.20
C GLU A 158 -15.85 -3.28 -22.41
N ILE A 159 -15.09 -3.54 -21.35
CA ILE A 159 -13.63 -3.77 -21.45
C ILE A 159 -13.33 -5.10 -22.16
N GLY A 160 -14.28 -6.04 -22.20
CA GLY A 160 -14.12 -7.38 -22.74
C GLY A 160 -13.64 -8.40 -21.70
N GLU A 161 -13.40 -9.62 -22.16
CA GLU A 161 -12.89 -10.71 -21.32
C GLU A 161 -11.37 -10.75 -21.36
N TYR A 162 -10.75 -10.98 -20.19
CA TYR A 162 -9.30 -11.18 -20.06
C TYR A 162 -8.96 -12.10 -18.89
N LYS A 163 -7.77 -12.65 -18.93
CA LYS A 163 -7.25 -13.52 -17.87
C LYS A 163 -7.18 -12.73 -16.55
N TYR A 164 -7.59 -13.33 -15.47
CA TYR A 164 -7.66 -12.73 -14.12
C TYR A 164 -8.71 -11.62 -13.90
N LYS A 165 -9.69 -11.45 -14.80
CA LYS A 165 -10.76 -10.47 -14.63
C LYS A 165 -11.56 -10.69 -13.35
N ASP A 166 -11.96 -11.92 -13.06
CA ASP A 166 -12.70 -12.26 -11.85
C ASP A 166 -11.89 -11.94 -10.59
N LYS A 167 -10.61 -12.32 -10.57
CA LYS A 167 -9.73 -12.03 -9.44
C LYS A 167 -9.51 -10.54 -9.23
N LEU A 168 -9.29 -9.78 -10.32
CA LEU A 168 -9.19 -8.33 -10.24
C LEU A 168 -10.50 -7.72 -9.73
N THR A 169 -11.66 -8.22 -10.16
CA THR A 169 -12.97 -7.74 -9.71
C THR A 169 -13.20 -7.97 -8.21
N GLU A 170 -12.67 -9.06 -7.64
CA GLU A 170 -12.71 -9.33 -6.20
C GLU A 170 -11.82 -8.37 -5.40
N ASP A 171 -10.67 -7.99 -5.94
CA ASP A 171 -9.64 -7.26 -5.21
C ASP A 171 -9.70 -5.74 -5.42
N ILE A 172 -10.42 -5.25 -6.47
CA ILE A 172 -10.37 -3.84 -6.86
C ILE A 172 -11.30 -2.96 -6.02
N ILE A 173 -10.79 -1.80 -5.59
CA ILE A 173 -11.57 -0.80 -4.86
C ILE A 173 -11.33 0.60 -5.44
N ALA A 174 -12.31 1.50 -5.25
CA ALA A 174 -12.25 2.90 -5.66
C ALA A 174 -12.18 3.84 -4.45
N ILE A 175 -11.24 4.77 -4.43
CA ILE A 175 -11.04 5.74 -3.35
C ILE A 175 -10.91 7.16 -3.93
N GLY A 176 -11.66 8.12 -3.37
CA GLY A 176 -11.45 9.55 -3.63
C GLY A 176 -10.58 10.18 -2.54
N ARG A 177 -9.54 10.90 -2.94
CA ARG A 177 -8.58 11.54 -2.03
C ARG A 177 -8.75 13.06 -1.92
N SER A 178 -9.68 13.66 -2.71
CA SER A 178 -9.81 15.12 -2.75
C SER A 178 -8.47 15.79 -3.13
N GLU A 179 -8.16 16.90 -2.48
CA GLU A 179 -6.89 17.63 -2.59
C GLU A 179 -5.85 17.23 -1.52
N ALA A 180 -6.06 16.12 -0.79
CA ALA A 180 -5.20 15.74 0.34
C ALA A 180 -3.74 15.44 -0.06
N GLU A 181 -3.52 15.02 -1.30
CA GLU A 181 -2.21 14.61 -1.82
C GLU A 181 -1.85 15.39 -3.10
N THR A 182 -1.87 16.74 -3.00
CA THR A 182 -1.43 17.60 -4.11
C THR A 182 0.08 17.47 -4.35
N ILE A 183 0.45 17.41 -5.62
CA ILE A 183 1.85 17.41 -6.04
C ILE A 183 2.38 18.84 -6.02
N LYS A 184 3.59 19.00 -5.47
CA LYS A 184 4.26 20.31 -5.34
C LYS A 184 5.59 20.32 -6.08
N ASP A 185 5.93 21.47 -6.64
CA ASP A 185 7.25 21.71 -7.21
C ASP A 185 8.33 21.85 -6.11
N LYS A 186 9.58 22.06 -6.53
CA LYS A 186 10.72 22.25 -5.61
C LYS A 186 10.64 23.51 -4.77
N GLU A 187 9.78 24.46 -5.15
CA GLU A 187 9.56 25.73 -4.49
C GLU A 187 8.35 25.67 -3.53
N GLY A 188 7.61 24.56 -3.54
CA GLY A 188 6.45 24.30 -2.69
C GLY A 188 5.12 24.74 -3.30
N ASN A 189 5.10 25.18 -4.56
CA ASN A 189 3.86 25.55 -5.26
C ASN A 189 3.14 24.29 -5.76
N ILE A 190 1.82 24.29 -5.73
CA ILE A 190 1.01 23.18 -6.20
C ILE A 190 1.05 23.09 -7.73
N GLU A 191 1.51 21.96 -8.25
CA GLU A 191 1.42 21.59 -9.67
C GLU A 191 0.02 21.01 -9.94
N ARG A 192 -0.95 21.88 -10.24
CA ARG A 192 -2.37 21.50 -10.35
C ARG A 192 -2.61 20.44 -11.41
N ASP A 193 -1.97 20.57 -12.57
CA ASP A 193 -2.13 19.60 -13.66
C ASP A 193 -1.68 18.20 -13.28
N LYS A 194 -0.60 18.07 -12.51
CA LYS A 194 -0.13 16.80 -11.99
C LYS A 194 -0.95 16.32 -10.79
N SER A 195 -1.48 17.24 -10.00
CA SER A 195 -2.34 16.91 -8.86
C SER A 195 -3.66 16.29 -9.30
N ARG A 196 -4.22 16.72 -10.44
CA ARG A 196 -5.40 16.14 -11.05
C ARG A 196 -5.04 14.85 -11.79
N ARG A 197 -5.19 13.72 -11.12
CA ARG A 197 -4.78 12.42 -11.62
C ARG A 197 -5.65 11.28 -11.11
N VAL A 198 -5.53 10.14 -11.75
CA VAL A 198 -5.97 8.84 -11.23
C VAL A 198 -4.74 7.97 -11.08
N GLU A 199 -4.63 7.28 -9.96
CA GLU A 199 -3.57 6.32 -9.68
C GLU A 199 -4.15 4.91 -9.54
N ILE A 200 -3.44 3.93 -10.08
CA ILE A 200 -3.72 2.52 -9.86
C ILE A 200 -2.57 1.93 -9.07
N LYS A 201 -2.88 1.44 -7.88
CA LYS A 201 -1.94 0.93 -6.88
C LYS A 201 -2.25 -0.52 -6.56
N TYR A 202 -1.29 -1.23 -6.02
CA TYR A 202 -1.51 -2.53 -5.41
C TYR A 202 -1.07 -2.53 -3.95
N GLU A 203 -1.75 -3.31 -3.13
CA GLU A 203 -1.37 -3.54 -1.74
C GLU A 203 -0.83 -4.97 -1.60
N VAL A 204 0.36 -5.10 -0.99
CA VAL A 204 0.97 -6.40 -0.68
C VAL A 204 0.58 -6.83 0.73
N ASN A 205 0.27 -8.11 0.91
CA ASN A 205 0.06 -8.73 2.20
C ASN A 205 0.88 -10.04 2.29
N ILE A 206 1.79 -10.11 3.25
CA ILE A 206 2.61 -11.31 3.50
C ILE A 206 1.90 -12.28 4.45
N ASN A 207 0.93 -11.81 5.22
CA ASN A 207 0.25 -12.59 6.26
C ASN A 207 -0.90 -13.45 5.72
N ASN A 208 -0.82 -13.94 4.47
CA ASN A 208 -1.73 -14.95 3.98
C ASN A 208 -1.39 -16.34 4.57
N GLU A 209 -1.42 -16.47 5.90
CA GLU A 209 -1.83 -17.74 6.49
C GLU A 209 -3.31 -17.91 6.12
N LYS A 210 -3.56 -18.73 5.12
CA LYS A 210 -4.92 -19.23 4.83
C LYS A 210 -5.39 -19.85 6.11
N ASP A 211 -6.32 -19.20 6.81
CA ASP A 211 -7.14 -19.86 7.82
C ASP A 211 -7.84 -21.03 7.13
N ALA A 212 -7.27 -22.23 7.36
CA ALA A 212 -7.77 -23.51 6.86
C ALA A 212 -8.78 -24.07 7.87
#